data_f5ab05d3811ea83aa753785438466fba
#
_entry.id   f5ab05d3811ea83aa753785438466fba
#
_cell.length_a   1.000
_cell.length_b   1.000
_cell.length_c   1.000
_cell.angle_alpha   90.00
_cell.angle_beta   90.00
_cell.angle_gamma   90.00
#
_symmetry.space_group_name_H-M   'P 1'
#
loop_
_entity.id
_entity.type
_entity.pdbx_description
1 polymer ?
#
loop_
_entity_poly.entity_id
_entity_poly.type
_entity_poly.pdbx_seq_one_letter_code
_entity_poly.pdbx_strand_id
1 'polypeptide(L)'
;MRFFIEFAYNGTNYHGWQKQPNATSVQEVLTCAINTILKSSVELVGAGRTDTGVHAKQMMAHFDIDFEFDFEKLIFQLNSFLPDDIVVFKIFEVNQTAHARFDAKKRTYEYLIHTKKNPFEKQRSYFFSQNLNVILMNQACEILKKHSDFECFSKVKTDVNTFNCKIEFAQWTVTENNLKFTITADRFLRNMVRAIVGTLINVGLGKLTLSDFEEIINSKDRKRAGFSVPACGLYLTKIEYDF
;
A
#
# COMPACT_ATOMS: atom_id res chain seq x y z
N MET A 1 1.56 -22.75 17.04
CA MET A 1 2.03 -21.39 17.43
C MET A 1 1.80 -20.45 16.26
N ARG A 2 1.49 -19.17 16.52
CA ARG A 2 1.32 -18.15 15.45
C ARG A 2 2.47 -17.16 15.46
N PHE A 3 2.99 -16.87 14.28
CA PHE A 3 4.09 -15.94 14.08
C PHE A 3 3.70 -14.83 13.12
N PHE A 4 4.16 -13.62 13.43
CA PHE A 4 4.16 -12.52 12.48
C PHE A 4 5.52 -12.41 11.82
N ILE A 5 5.49 -12.05 10.54
CA ILE A 5 6.67 -11.77 9.72
C ILE A 5 6.55 -10.36 9.16
N GLU A 6 7.58 -9.55 9.38
CA GLU A 6 7.74 -8.21 8.85
C GLU A 6 8.74 -8.24 7.69
N PHE A 7 8.36 -7.67 6.57
CA PHE A 7 9.15 -7.69 5.34
C PHE A 7 8.86 -6.49 4.45
N ALA A 8 9.77 -6.25 3.49
CA ALA A 8 9.60 -5.26 2.43
C ALA A 8 9.74 -5.90 1.06
N TYR A 9 9.21 -5.23 0.04
CA TYR A 9 9.39 -5.64 -1.35
C TYR A 9 9.29 -4.49 -2.34
N ASN A 10 10.06 -4.61 -3.42
CA ASN A 10 9.87 -3.84 -4.63
C ASN A 10 8.87 -4.59 -5.53
N GLY A 11 7.67 -4.03 -5.68
CA GLY A 11 6.55 -4.69 -6.37
C GLY A 11 6.65 -4.72 -7.90
N THR A 12 7.71 -4.17 -8.50
CA THR A 12 7.85 -3.99 -9.96
C THR A 12 7.63 -5.29 -10.74
N ASN A 13 8.19 -6.41 -10.25
CA ASN A 13 8.16 -7.70 -10.92
C ASN A 13 6.98 -8.59 -10.48
N TYR A 14 6.07 -8.06 -9.65
CA TYR A 14 5.00 -8.85 -9.04
C TYR A 14 3.62 -8.35 -9.43
N HIS A 15 2.69 -9.29 -9.55
CA HIS A 15 1.27 -9.01 -9.75
C HIS A 15 0.54 -8.69 -8.42
N GLY A 16 1.23 -7.94 -7.55
CA GLY A 16 0.79 -7.56 -6.22
C GLY A 16 1.10 -8.60 -5.14
N TRP A 17 0.50 -8.39 -3.97
CA TRP A 17 0.71 -9.27 -2.83
C TRP A 17 0.07 -10.65 -3.02
N GLN A 18 -1.22 -10.70 -3.33
CA GLN A 18 -2.05 -11.89 -3.22
C GLN A 18 -1.72 -12.95 -4.30
N LYS A 19 -1.52 -14.20 -3.87
CA LYS A 19 -1.41 -15.36 -4.77
C LYS A 19 -2.64 -15.46 -5.69
N GLN A 20 -2.38 -15.68 -6.97
CA GLN A 20 -3.41 -15.82 -8.00
C GLN A 20 -2.92 -16.74 -9.13
N PRO A 21 -3.84 -17.38 -9.88
CA PRO A 21 -3.45 -18.22 -11.00
C PRO A 21 -2.67 -17.44 -12.07
N ASN A 22 -1.63 -18.08 -12.64
CA ASN A 22 -0.89 -17.58 -13.81
C ASN A 22 -0.15 -16.24 -13.63
N ALA A 23 0.18 -15.86 -12.39
CA ALA A 23 0.88 -14.61 -12.14
C ALA A 23 1.70 -14.69 -10.85
N THR A 24 2.98 -14.41 -10.92
CA THR A 24 3.89 -14.41 -9.76
C THR A 24 3.50 -13.29 -8.79
N SER A 25 3.32 -13.63 -7.52
CA SER A 25 2.97 -12.71 -6.44
C SER A 25 3.98 -12.78 -5.30
N VAL A 26 4.06 -11.72 -4.50
CA VAL A 26 4.97 -11.69 -3.34
C VAL A 26 4.61 -12.77 -2.33
N GLN A 27 3.31 -12.99 -2.07
CA GLN A 27 2.82 -14.03 -1.16
C GLN A 27 3.29 -15.42 -1.58
N GLU A 28 3.21 -15.73 -2.87
CA GLU A 28 3.62 -17.02 -3.40
C GLU A 28 5.12 -17.27 -3.23
N VAL A 29 5.95 -16.28 -3.61
CA VAL A 29 7.42 -16.38 -3.50
C VAL A 29 7.85 -16.55 -2.03
N LEU A 30 7.31 -15.71 -1.14
CA LEU A 30 7.64 -15.77 0.29
C LEU A 30 7.14 -17.07 0.95
N THR A 31 5.92 -17.51 0.61
CA THR A 31 5.39 -18.80 1.10
C THR A 31 6.22 -19.97 0.65
N CYS A 32 6.63 -19.99 -0.63
CA CYS A 32 7.50 -21.05 -1.17
C CYS A 32 8.86 -21.07 -0.44
N ALA A 33 9.47 -19.92 -0.21
CA ALA A 33 10.74 -19.80 0.51
C ALA A 33 10.65 -20.36 1.94
N ILE A 34 9.64 -19.95 2.72
CA ILE A 34 9.41 -20.44 4.08
C ILE A 34 9.22 -21.97 4.07
N ASN A 35 8.35 -22.48 3.21
CA ASN A 35 8.04 -23.90 3.13
C ASN A 35 9.26 -24.76 2.71
N THR A 36 10.09 -24.22 1.83
CA THR A 36 11.33 -24.90 1.41
C THR A 36 12.33 -25.00 2.55
N ILE A 37 12.53 -23.91 3.30
CA ILE A 37 13.53 -23.84 4.38
C ILE A 37 13.07 -24.63 5.60
N LEU A 38 11.82 -24.46 6.03
CA LEU A 38 11.27 -25.14 7.21
C LEU A 38 10.75 -26.56 6.92
N LYS A 39 10.74 -26.98 5.65
CA LYS A 39 10.16 -28.26 5.20
C LYS A 39 8.72 -28.45 5.69
N SER A 40 7.93 -27.40 5.60
CA SER A 40 6.54 -27.29 6.11
C SER A 40 5.57 -26.98 4.97
N SER A 41 4.30 -26.81 5.29
CA SER A 41 3.26 -26.36 4.34
C SER A 41 2.41 -25.25 4.96
N VAL A 42 3.07 -24.18 5.42
CA VAL A 42 2.38 -23.01 5.96
C VAL A 42 1.76 -22.17 4.85
N GLU A 43 0.71 -21.43 5.20
CA GLU A 43 0.13 -20.38 4.37
C GLU A 43 0.31 -19.03 5.04
N LEU A 44 0.75 -18.03 4.26
CA LEU A 44 0.88 -16.66 4.74
C LEU A 44 -0.44 -15.90 4.57
N VAL A 45 -0.86 -15.22 5.61
CA VAL A 45 -2.02 -14.31 5.59
C VAL A 45 -1.53 -12.88 5.78
N GLY A 46 -1.57 -12.07 4.73
CA GLY A 46 -1.07 -10.69 4.75
C GLY A 46 -2.02 -9.68 5.40
N ALA A 47 -1.45 -8.58 5.89
CA ALA A 47 -2.18 -7.47 6.50
C ALA A 47 -3.10 -6.69 5.53
N GLY A 48 -2.91 -6.88 4.24
CA GLY A 48 -3.71 -6.26 3.19
C GLY A 48 -3.29 -6.75 1.81
N ARG A 49 -3.95 -6.25 0.79
CA ARG A 49 -3.60 -6.50 -0.61
C ARG A 49 -2.97 -5.26 -1.21
N THR A 50 -1.94 -5.44 -2.02
CA THR A 50 -1.40 -4.43 -2.91
C THR A 50 -1.68 -4.80 -4.35
N ASP A 51 -1.89 -3.81 -5.21
CA ASP A 51 -2.07 -4.01 -6.64
C ASP A 51 -0.73 -4.35 -7.33
N THR A 52 -0.78 -4.83 -8.56
CA THR A 52 0.39 -5.05 -9.43
C THR A 52 1.27 -3.81 -9.48
N GLY A 53 2.58 -3.98 -9.26
CA GLY A 53 3.58 -2.90 -9.32
C GLY A 53 3.61 -1.96 -8.11
N VAL A 54 2.79 -2.19 -7.08
CA VAL A 54 2.81 -1.44 -5.82
C VAL A 54 3.89 -2.00 -4.91
N HIS A 55 4.68 -1.12 -4.28
CA HIS A 55 5.75 -1.46 -3.37
C HIS A 55 5.29 -1.49 -1.91
N ALA A 56 6.06 -2.16 -1.05
CA ALA A 56 5.92 -2.05 0.39
C ALA A 56 7.29 -1.89 1.05
N LYS A 57 7.45 -0.81 1.84
CA LYS A 57 8.61 -0.63 2.73
C LYS A 57 8.43 -1.39 4.04
N GLN A 58 7.18 -1.63 4.41
CA GLN A 58 6.80 -2.50 5.52
C GLN A 58 5.50 -3.23 5.15
N MET A 59 5.54 -4.54 5.17
CA MET A 59 4.37 -5.40 5.07
C MET A 59 4.42 -6.42 6.21
N MET A 60 3.23 -6.78 6.70
CA MET A 60 3.08 -7.78 7.75
C MET A 60 2.25 -8.94 7.23
N ALA A 61 2.64 -10.14 7.61
CA ALA A 61 1.81 -11.33 7.43
C ALA A 61 1.91 -12.22 8.68
N HIS A 62 0.98 -13.15 8.84
CA HIS A 62 1.10 -14.20 9.84
C HIS A 62 1.04 -15.58 9.20
N PHE A 63 1.58 -16.54 9.91
CA PHE A 63 1.50 -17.96 9.61
C PHE A 63 1.49 -18.80 10.89
N ASP A 64 1.00 -20.02 10.78
CA ASP A 64 0.93 -20.97 11.89
C ASP A 64 1.88 -22.13 11.63
N ILE A 65 2.61 -22.53 12.67
CA ILE A 65 3.47 -23.72 12.66
C ILE A 65 3.47 -24.36 14.04
N ASP A 66 3.65 -25.68 14.14
CA ASP A 66 3.49 -26.47 15.36
C ASP A 66 4.80 -26.89 16.02
N PHE A 67 5.94 -26.48 15.45
CA PHE A 67 7.27 -26.72 16.00
C PHE A 67 8.08 -25.45 16.18
N GLU A 68 9.05 -25.50 17.09
CA GLU A 68 9.97 -24.38 17.34
C GLU A 68 11.05 -24.30 16.26
N PHE A 69 11.47 -23.08 15.96
CA PHE A 69 12.57 -22.78 15.07
C PHE A 69 13.32 -21.53 15.52
N ASP A 70 14.56 -21.40 15.11
CA ASP A 70 15.42 -20.24 15.37
C ASP A 70 15.05 -19.10 14.39
N PHE A 71 14.57 -17.98 14.93
CA PHE A 71 14.09 -16.84 14.14
C PHE A 71 15.22 -16.17 13.36
N GLU A 72 16.37 -15.93 13.99
CA GLU A 72 17.51 -15.26 13.36
C GLU A 72 18.07 -16.11 12.23
N LYS A 73 18.19 -17.40 12.46
CA LYS A 73 18.61 -18.36 11.43
C LYS A 73 17.63 -18.41 10.26
N LEU A 74 16.32 -18.41 10.54
CA LEU A 74 15.32 -18.42 9.48
C LEU A 74 15.35 -17.11 8.67
N ILE A 75 15.47 -15.95 9.33
CA ILE A 75 15.59 -14.64 8.65
C ILE A 75 16.82 -14.64 7.74
N PHE A 76 17.97 -15.08 8.24
CA PHE A 76 19.20 -15.16 7.45
C PHE A 76 19.03 -16.07 6.23
N GLN A 77 18.44 -17.25 6.41
CA GLN A 77 18.21 -18.20 5.32
C GLN A 77 17.21 -17.68 4.29
N LEU A 78 16.12 -17.02 4.75
CA LEU A 78 15.14 -16.40 3.87
C LEU A 78 15.79 -15.31 3.02
N ASN A 79 16.54 -14.40 3.64
CA ASN A 79 17.21 -13.30 2.92
C ASN A 79 18.33 -13.78 1.98
N SER A 80 18.86 -14.97 2.20
CA SER A 80 19.82 -15.61 1.28
C SER A 80 19.13 -16.36 0.13
N PHE A 81 17.88 -16.78 0.31
CA PHE A 81 17.12 -17.58 -0.66
C PHE A 81 16.19 -16.73 -1.53
N LEU A 82 15.64 -15.65 -0.96
CA LEU A 82 14.71 -14.74 -1.64
C LEU A 82 15.44 -13.92 -2.71
N PRO A 83 14.73 -13.52 -3.80
CA PRO A 83 15.28 -12.57 -4.75
C PRO A 83 15.52 -11.19 -4.09
N ASP A 84 16.43 -10.39 -4.65
CA ASP A 84 16.90 -9.10 -4.12
C ASP A 84 15.78 -8.05 -3.91
N ASP A 85 14.62 -8.28 -4.50
CA ASP A 85 13.48 -7.38 -4.40
C ASP A 85 12.50 -7.73 -3.25
N ILE A 86 12.82 -8.74 -2.41
CA ILE A 86 12.10 -9.08 -1.18
C ILE A 86 13.10 -9.25 -0.04
N VAL A 87 12.85 -8.61 1.11
CA VAL A 87 13.66 -8.74 2.32
C VAL A 87 12.79 -8.95 3.54
N VAL A 88 13.18 -9.88 4.42
CA VAL A 88 12.56 -10.15 5.72
C VAL A 88 13.36 -9.44 6.81
N PHE A 89 12.68 -8.66 7.65
CA PHE A 89 13.30 -7.90 8.73
C PHE A 89 13.16 -8.59 10.09
N LYS A 90 11.98 -9.17 10.35
CA LYS A 90 11.66 -9.69 11.67
C LYS A 90 10.65 -10.83 11.59
N ILE A 91 10.81 -11.83 12.49
CA ILE A 91 9.82 -12.86 12.78
C ILE A 91 9.65 -12.89 14.31
N PHE A 92 8.43 -12.94 14.79
CA PHE A 92 8.15 -12.97 16.23
C PHE A 92 6.84 -13.69 16.52
N GLU A 93 6.78 -14.33 17.67
CA GLU A 93 5.58 -15.01 18.12
C GLU A 93 4.52 -14.02 18.61
N VAL A 94 3.27 -14.34 18.36
CA VAL A 94 2.11 -13.57 18.79
C VAL A 94 1.04 -14.49 19.38
N ASN A 95 0.02 -13.91 19.99
CA ASN A 95 -1.13 -14.68 20.44
C ASN A 95 -1.76 -15.44 19.25
N GLN A 96 -2.21 -16.67 19.48
CA GLN A 96 -2.83 -17.50 18.43
C GLN A 96 -4.07 -16.89 17.78
N THR A 97 -4.74 -15.96 18.46
CA THR A 97 -5.88 -15.21 17.92
C THR A 97 -5.49 -14.00 17.10
N ALA A 98 -4.22 -13.55 17.15
CA ALA A 98 -3.75 -12.38 16.44
C ALA A 98 -3.86 -12.56 14.92
N HIS A 99 -4.35 -11.53 14.22
CA HIS A 99 -4.60 -11.62 12.80
C HIS A 99 -4.00 -10.42 12.04
N ALA A 100 -3.04 -10.65 11.17
CA ALA A 100 -2.29 -9.57 10.48
C ALA A 100 -3.19 -8.53 9.79
N ARG A 101 -4.34 -8.92 9.25
CA ARG A 101 -5.25 -8.01 8.56
C ARG A 101 -6.23 -7.31 9.50
N PHE A 102 -6.85 -8.07 10.42
CA PHE A 102 -7.99 -7.56 11.19
C PHE A 102 -7.56 -6.79 12.43
N ASP A 103 -6.40 -7.09 13.02
CA ASP A 103 -5.87 -6.37 14.18
C ASP A 103 -5.05 -5.13 13.80
N ALA A 104 -4.75 -4.96 12.51
CA ALA A 104 -4.06 -3.77 12.05
C ALA A 104 -4.94 -2.52 12.20
N LYS A 105 -4.50 -1.58 13.01
CA LYS A 105 -5.22 -0.35 13.38
C LYS A 105 -5.10 0.73 12.32
N LYS A 106 -3.90 0.89 11.74
CA LYS A 106 -3.62 1.93 10.75
C LYS A 106 -2.72 1.40 9.65
N ARG A 107 -2.84 2.00 8.49
CA ARG A 107 -1.93 1.83 7.35
C ARG A 107 -1.52 3.19 6.85
N THR A 108 -0.25 3.35 6.55
CA THR A 108 0.30 4.56 5.93
C THR A 108 0.83 4.22 4.55
N TYR A 109 0.45 5.03 3.58
CA TYR A 109 0.96 4.97 2.22
C TYR A 109 1.68 6.26 1.86
N GLU A 110 2.73 6.13 1.07
CA GLU A 110 3.38 7.24 0.38
C GLU A 110 3.19 7.08 -1.13
N TYR A 111 2.95 8.20 -1.81
CA TYR A 111 2.98 8.25 -3.28
C TYR A 111 4.05 9.23 -3.73
N LEU A 112 4.99 8.75 -4.56
CA LEU A 112 6.15 9.50 -5.00
C LEU A 112 5.98 9.97 -6.45
N ILE A 113 6.22 11.26 -6.68
CA ILE A 113 6.26 11.89 -8.02
C ILE A 113 7.62 12.55 -8.19
N HIS A 114 8.26 12.37 -9.36
CA HIS A 114 9.41 13.17 -9.78
C HIS A 114 9.04 14.07 -10.96
N THR A 115 9.54 15.31 -10.93
CA THR A 115 9.17 16.35 -11.89
C THR A 115 10.17 16.53 -13.02
N LYS A 116 11.40 16.05 -12.83
CA LYS A 116 12.44 16.02 -13.86
C LYS A 116 12.74 14.59 -14.26
N LYS A 117 12.95 14.35 -15.58
CA LYS A 117 13.28 13.02 -16.08
C LYS A 117 14.55 12.50 -15.40
N ASN A 118 14.43 11.33 -14.75
CA ASN A 118 15.52 10.67 -14.03
C ASN A 118 15.47 9.15 -14.28
N PRO A 119 16.51 8.55 -14.91
CA PRO A 119 16.52 7.12 -15.18
C PRO A 119 16.55 6.24 -13.90
N PHE A 120 17.05 6.78 -12.77
CA PHE A 120 17.12 6.07 -11.51
C PHE A 120 15.78 6.03 -10.74
N GLU A 121 14.82 6.86 -11.16
CA GLU A 121 13.46 6.88 -10.62
C GLU A 121 12.48 6.00 -11.42
N LYS A 122 12.95 5.41 -12.50
CA LYS A 122 12.13 4.50 -13.32
C LYS A 122 11.59 3.35 -12.46
N GLN A 123 10.27 3.13 -12.51
CA GLN A 123 9.53 2.12 -11.72
C GLN A 123 9.60 2.31 -10.19
N ARG A 124 10.08 3.47 -9.70
CA ARG A 124 10.15 3.81 -8.27
C ARG A 124 9.31 5.03 -7.91
N SER A 125 8.98 5.87 -8.89
CA SER A 125 8.11 7.03 -8.73
C SER A 125 7.42 7.36 -10.05
N TYR A 126 6.38 8.17 -9.99
CA TYR A 126 5.64 8.61 -11.16
C TYR A 126 6.28 9.87 -11.75
N PHE A 127 6.71 9.80 -13.02
CA PHE A 127 7.17 10.98 -13.74
C PHE A 127 6.01 11.88 -14.12
N PHE A 128 5.99 13.11 -13.61
CA PHE A 128 4.97 14.09 -13.92
C PHE A 128 5.58 15.49 -14.01
N SER A 129 5.74 16.01 -15.24
CA SER A 129 6.51 17.22 -15.53
C SER A 129 5.70 18.53 -15.44
N GLN A 130 4.37 18.47 -15.30
CA GLN A 130 3.54 19.67 -15.20
C GLN A 130 3.61 20.26 -13.79
N ASN A 131 3.57 21.60 -13.72
CA ASN A 131 3.52 22.29 -12.43
C ASN A 131 2.20 22.03 -11.70
N LEU A 132 2.30 21.67 -10.43
CA LEU A 132 1.17 21.39 -9.57
C LEU A 132 1.08 22.44 -8.46
N ASN A 133 -0.10 22.99 -8.23
CA ASN A 133 -0.34 23.85 -7.09
C ASN A 133 -0.52 23.00 -5.82
N VAL A 134 0.58 22.77 -5.12
CA VAL A 134 0.62 21.92 -3.91
C VAL A 134 -0.17 22.54 -2.76
N ILE A 135 -0.32 23.87 -2.70
CA ILE A 135 -1.14 24.54 -1.68
C ILE A 135 -2.61 24.14 -1.85
N LEU A 136 -3.15 24.20 -3.08
CA LEU A 136 -4.53 23.76 -3.34
C LEU A 136 -4.69 22.25 -3.10
N MET A 137 -3.71 21.43 -3.47
CA MET A 137 -3.74 19.99 -3.20
C MET A 137 -3.79 19.69 -1.70
N ASN A 138 -3.06 20.44 -0.87
CA ASN A 138 -3.10 20.30 0.59
C ASN A 138 -4.44 20.79 1.18
N GLN A 139 -5.04 21.83 0.63
CA GLN A 139 -6.40 22.24 1.02
C GLN A 139 -7.43 21.16 0.70
N ALA A 140 -7.31 20.48 -0.44
CA ALA A 140 -8.14 19.30 -0.76
C ALA A 140 -7.89 18.12 0.18
N CYS A 141 -6.66 17.93 0.68
CA CYS A 141 -6.37 16.92 1.71
C CYS A 141 -7.12 17.21 3.04
N GLU A 142 -7.32 18.48 3.40
CA GLU A 142 -8.13 18.83 4.58
C GLU A 142 -9.62 18.47 4.38
N ILE A 143 -10.12 18.55 3.14
CA ILE A 143 -11.48 18.11 2.81
C ILE A 143 -11.57 16.57 3.00
N LEU A 144 -10.61 15.79 2.51
CA LEU A 144 -10.60 14.32 2.68
C LEU A 144 -10.80 13.91 4.15
N LYS A 145 -10.15 14.58 5.10
CA LYS A 145 -10.22 14.23 6.52
C LYS A 145 -11.60 14.47 7.16
N LYS A 146 -12.47 15.23 6.51
CA LYS A 146 -13.84 15.51 6.98
C LYS A 146 -14.86 14.47 6.54
N HIS A 147 -14.51 13.62 5.58
CA HIS A 147 -15.38 12.58 5.02
C HIS A 147 -15.04 11.19 5.56
N SER A 148 -15.98 10.28 5.46
CA SER A 148 -15.79 8.88 5.84
C SER A 148 -16.14 7.88 4.73
N ASP A 149 -17.10 8.20 3.86
CA ASP A 149 -17.50 7.35 2.74
C ASP A 149 -16.68 7.70 1.49
N PHE A 150 -15.90 6.75 1.02
CA PHE A 150 -14.97 6.91 -0.11
C PHE A 150 -15.31 5.99 -1.29
N GLU A 151 -16.57 5.66 -1.49
CA GLU A 151 -17.03 4.83 -2.61
C GLU A 151 -16.53 5.37 -3.97
N CYS A 152 -16.53 6.71 -4.16
CA CYS A 152 -16.02 7.36 -5.37
C CYS A 152 -14.55 7.05 -5.69
N PHE A 153 -13.75 6.63 -4.73
CA PHE A 153 -12.35 6.24 -4.92
C PHE A 153 -12.12 4.72 -4.94
N SER A 154 -13.17 3.93 -4.72
CA SER A 154 -13.09 2.47 -4.75
C SER A 154 -13.11 1.93 -6.18
N LYS A 155 -12.40 0.81 -6.42
CA LYS A 155 -12.54 0.07 -7.67
C LYS A 155 -13.97 -0.46 -7.79
N VAL A 156 -14.58 -0.26 -8.94
CA VAL A 156 -15.94 -0.77 -9.25
C VAL A 156 -15.96 -2.30 -9.16
N LYS A 157 -17.11 -2.88 -8.74
CA LYS A 157 -17.32 -4.33 -8.57
C LYS A 157 -16.33 -4.97 -7.58
N THR A 158 -16.13 -4.34 -6.44
CA THR A 158 -15.43 -4.93 -5.31
C THR A 158 -16.44 -5.42 -4.29
N ASP A 159 -16.20 -6.63 -3.78
CA ASP A 159 -16.98 -7.22 -2.70
C ASP A 159 -16.50 -6.63 -1.37
N VAL A 160 -17.13 -5.53 -0.94
CA VAL A 160 -16.83 -4.82 0.30
C VAL A 160 -18.11 -4.54 1.08
N ASN A 161 -18.08 -4.78 2.39
CA ASN A 161 -19.23 -4.55 3.28
C ASN A 161 -19.51 -3.06 3.52
N THR A 162 -18.50 -2.20 3.38
CA THR A 162 -18.62 -0.76 3.62
C THR A 162 -17.53 0.00 2.88
N PHE A 163 -17.85 1.21 2.42
CA PHE A 163 -16.91 2.16 1.83
C PHE A 163 -16.32 3.14 2.85
N ASN A 164 -16.67 2.97 4.14
CA ASN A 164 -16.19 3.84 5.20
C ASN A 164 -14.71 3.57 5.51
N CYS A 165 -13.95 4.65 5.57
CA CYS A 165 -12.56 4.71 6.02
C CYS A 165 -12.38 6.00 6.85
N LYS A 166 -11.54 5.95 7.87
CA LYS A 166 -11.18 7.13 8.66
C LYS A 166 -9.78 7.57 8.29
N ILE A 167 -9.68 8.64 7.48
CA ILE A 167 -8.39 9.25 7.13
C ILE A 167 -7.97 10.15 8.30
N GLU A 168 -6.82 9.84 8.90
CA GLU A 168 -6.26 10.62 10.02
C GLU A 168 -5.23 11.65 9.55
N PHE A 169 -4.51 11.32 8.49
CA PHE A 169 -3.47 12.18 7.94
C PHE A 169 -3.49 12.10 6.41
N ALA A 170 -3.37 13.25 5.76
CA ALA A 170 -3.17 13.36 4.32
C ALA A 170 -2.43 14.65 4.01
N GLN A 171 -1.25 14.58 3.39
CA GLN A 171 -0.42 15.74 3.10
C GLN A 171 0.53 15.52 1.94
N TRP A 172 0.73 16.57 1.14
CA TRP A 172 1.79 16.69 0.16
C TRP A 172 2.98 17.45 0.73
N THR A 173 4.16 16.92 0.53
CA THR A 173 5.43 17.60 0.81
C THR A 173 6.23 17.73 -0.48
N VAL A 174 7.01 18.82 -0.59
CA VAL A 174 7.81 19.15 -1.77
C VAL A 174 9.27 19.10 -1.37
N THR A 175 10.08 18.43 -2.18
CA THR A 175 11.54 18.57 -2.19
C THR A 175 11.96 19.13 -3.55
N GLU A 176 13.20 19.48 -3.76
CA GLU A 176 13.69 20.21 -4.94
C GLU A 176 13.14 19.71 -6.31
N ASN A 177 13.05 18.39 -6.50
CA ASN A 177 12.57 17.77 -7.75
C ASN A 177 11.49 16.71 -7.54
N ASN A 178 11.00 16.55 -6.32
CA ASN A 178 10.09 15.47 -5.96
C ASN A 178 8.90 15.97 -5.15
N LEU A 179 7.77 15.35 -5.35
CA LEU A 179 6.57 15.51 -4.57
C LEU A 179 6.27 14.18 -3.88
N LYS A 180 5.95 14.24 -2.61
CA LYS A 180 5.54 13.08 -1.83
C LYS A 180 4.19 13.34 -1.18
N PHE A 181 3.22 12.49 -1.49
CA PHE A 181 1.96 12.41 -0.78
C PHE A 181 2.03 11.35 0.29
N THR A 182 1.66 11.68 1.51
CA THR A 182 1.54 10.72 2.62
C THR A 182 0.10 10.68 3.08
N ILE A 183 -0.45 9.48 3.25
CA ILE A 183 -1.82 9.28 3.74
C ILE A 183 -1.87 8.14 4.74
N THR A 184 -2.56 8.38 5.88
CA THR A 184 -2.77 7.38 6.93
C THR A 184 -4.27 7.24 7.20
N ALA A 185 -4.76 6.00 7.26
CA ALA A 185 -6.13 5.68 7.62
C ALA A 185 -6.21 4.34 8.37
N ASP A 186 -7.36 4.10 9.01
CA ASP A 186 -7.70 2.80 9.62
C ASP A 186 -7.70 1.67 8.57
N ARG A 187 -8.21 1.95 7.38
CA ARG A 187 -8.23 1.04 6.23
C ARG A 187 -8.26 1.82 4.92
N PHE A 188 -7.98 1.11 3.83
CA PHE A 188 -8.14 1.62 2.47
C PHE A 188 -8.93 0.64 1.61
N LEU A 189 -9.73 1.20 0.69
CA LEU A 189 -10.42 0.45 -0.34
C LEU A 189 -9.45 0.12 -1.48
N ARG A 190 -9.81 -0.88 -2.28
CA ARG A 190 -9.00 -1.25 -3.45
C ARG A 190 -8.84 -0.07 -4.39
N ASN A 191 -7.58 0.24 -4.77
CA ASN A 191 -7.21 1.35 -5.66
C ASN A 191 -7.46 2.76 -5.10
N MET A 192 -7.95 2.90 -3.85
CA MET A 192 -8.37 4.17 -3.25
C MET A 192 -7.26 5.24 -3.28
N VAL A 193 -6.08 4.95 -2.77
CA VAL A 193 -4.99 5.93 -2.71
C VAL A 193 -4.61 6.44 -4.10
N ARG A 194 -4.54 5.56 -5.09
CA ARG A 194 -4.20 5.93 -6.48
C ARG A 194 -5.28 6.82 -7.13
N ALA A 195 -6.55 6.59 -6.83
CA ALA A 195 -7.65 7.42 -7.29
C ALA A 195 -7.67 8.79 -6.60
N ILE A 196 -7.42 8.83 -5.28
CA ILE A 196 -7.26 10.08 -4.52
C ILE A 196 -6.14 10.92 -5.13
N VAL A 197 -4.94 10.35 -5.31
CA VAL A 197 -3.79 11.08 -5.87
C VAL A 197 -4.10 11.62 -7.26
N GLY A 198 -4.71 10.83 -8.15
CA GLY A 198 -5.07 11.30 -9.50
C GLY A 198 -6.10 12.45 -9.46
N THR A 199 -7.03 12.44 -8.51
CA THR A 199 -8.00 13.53 -8.33
C THR A 199 -7.32 14.77 -7.75
N LEU A 200 -6.42 14.62 -6.77
CA LEU A 200 -5.62 15.71 -6.23
C LEU A 200 -4.70 16.35 -7.28
N ILE A 201 -4.15 15.57 -8.22
CA ILE A 201 -3.39 16.11 -9.37
C ILE A 201 -4.28 17.00 -10.23
N ASN A 202 -5.55 16.62 -10.48
CA ASN A 202 -6.48 17.47 -11.22
C ASN A 202 -6.77 18.79 -10.48
N VAL A 203 -6.83 18.77 -9.15
CA VAL A 203 -6.92 20.00 -8.33
C VAL A 203 -5.64 20.84 -8.50
N GLY A 204 -4.47 20.21 -8.38
CA GLY A 204 -3.17 20.89 -8.55
C GLY A 204 -2.95 21.51 -9.92
N LEU A 205 -3.57 20.94 -10.97
CA LEU A 205 -3.58 21.46 -12.33
C LEU A 205 -4.62 22.58 -12.56
N GLY A 206 -5.47 22.90 -11.56
CA GLY A 206 -6.59 23.83 -11.72
C GLY A 206 -7.75 23.31 -12.59
N LYS A 207 -7.77 22.00 -12.89
CA LYS A 207 -8.88 21.35 -13.62
C LYS A 207 -10.11 21.09 -12.75
N LEU A 208 -9.91 21.04 -11.45
CA LEU A 208 -10.96 20.91 -10.43
C LEU A 208 -10.75 21.99 -9.38
N THR A 209 -11.84 22.62 -8.96
CA THR A 209 -11.87 23.46 -7.77
C THR A 209 -11.96 22.61 -6.50
N LEU A 210 -11.80 23.22 -5.34
CA LEU A 210 -12.02 22.53 -4.05
C LEU A 210 -13.49 22.11 -3.88
N SER A 211 -14.44 22.89 -4.39
CA SER A 211 -15.86 22.52 -4.41
C SER A 211 -16.12 21.30 -5.28
N ASP A 212 -15.55 21.26 -6.50
CA ASP A 212 -15.67 20.09 -7.38
C ASP A 212 -15.10 18.81 -6.71
N PHE A 213 -13.97 18.96 -6.01
CA PHE A 213 -13.36 17.84 -5.29
C PHE A 213 -14.28 17.29 -4.20
N GLU A 214 -14.92 18.17 -3.41
CA GLU A 214 -15.88 17.77 -2.38
C GLU A 214 -17.16 17.16 -2.99
N GLU A 215 -17.66 17.72 -4.09
CA GLU A 215 -18.78 17.15 -4.83
C GLU A 215 -18.49 15.76 -5.39
N ILE A 216 -17.24 15.49 -5.84
CA ILE A 216 -16.82 14.15 -6.29
C ILE A 216 -16.95 13.16 -5.13
N ILE A 217 -16.50 13.52 -3.92
CA ILE A 217 -16.62 12.64 -2.75
C ILE A 217 -18.10 12.39 -2.44
N ASN A 218 -18.91 13.42 -2.40
CA ASN A 218 -20.34 13.35 -2.09
C ASN A 218 -21.14 12.56 -3.14
N SER A 219 -20.67 12.55 -4.40
CA SER A 219 -21.34 11.84 -5.50
C SER A 219 -21.30 10.32 -5.40
N LYS A 220 -20.33 9.76 -4.65
CA LYS A 220 -20.06 8.32 -4.56
C LYS A 220 -19.80 7.63 -5.91
N ASP A 221 -19.63 8.39 -6.97
CA ASP A 221 -19.42 7.88 -8.33
C ASP A 221 -17.94 7.85 -8.70
N ARG A 222 -17.40 6.64 -8.90
CA ARG A 222 -16.00 6.44 -9.34
C ARG A 222 -15.69 7.11 -10.69
N LYS A 223 -16.67 7.31 -11.54
CA LYS A 223 -16.48 7.91 -12.87
C LYS A 223 -16.17 9.41 -12.77
N ARG A 224 -16.61 10.08 -11.71
CA ARG A 224 -16.32 11.51 -11.46
C ARG A 224 -14.93 11.72 -10.88
N ALA A 225 -14.37 10.73 -10.19
CA ALA A 225 -13.02 10.82 -9.65
C ALA A 225 -11.97 10.79 -10.76
N GLY A 226 -10.79 11.33 -10.47
CA GLY A 226 -9.65 11.32 -11.36
C GLY A 226 -9.15 9.92 -11.73
N PHE A 227 -8.24 9.85 -12.68
CA PHE A 227 -7.60 8.60 -13.08
C PHE A 227 -6.81 7.96 -11.93
N SER A 228 -6.64 6.65 -11.97
CA SER A 228 -5.77 5.97 -11.03
C SER A 228 -4.32 6.15 -11.48
N VAL A 229 -3.53 6.88 -10.69
CA VAL A 229 -2.11 7.12 -11.01
C VAL A 229 -1.32 5.80 -11.09
N PRO A 230 -0.17 5.75 -11.80
CA PRO A 230 0.66 4.56 -11.93
C PRO A 230 1.00 3.93 -10.58
N ALA A 231 1.05 2.60 -10.55
CA ALA A 231 1.33 1.85 -9.31
C ALA A 231 2.77 2.07 -8.79
N CYS A 232 3.71 2.28 -9.70
CA CYS A 232 5.14 2.44 -9.39
C CYS A 232 5.49 3.59 -8.44
N GLY A 233 4.58 4.55 -8.24
CA GLY A 233 4.77 5.62 -7.23
C GLY A 233 4.23 5.25 -5.86
N LEU A 234 3.47 4.16 -5.70
CA LEU A 234 2.77 3.83 -4.46
C LEU A 234 3.56 2.86 -3.58
N TYR A 235 3.72 3.24 -2.32
CA TYR A 235 4.40 2.46 -1.28
C TYR A 235 3.51 2.31 -0.05
N LEU A 236 3.29 1.09 0.39
CA LEU A 236 2.83 0.83 1.76
C LEU A 236 4.05 1.00 2.68
N THR A 237 4.01 1.97 3.59
CA THR A 237 5.20 2.33 4.39
C THR A 237 5.10 1.94 5.84
N LYS A 238 3.88 1.81 6.38
CA LYS A 238 3.69 1.44 7.79
C LYS A 238 2.35 0.75 8.01
N ILE A 239 2.35 -0.27 8.86
CA ILE A 239 1.17 -0.90 9.42
C ILE A 239 1.32 -0.88 10.94
N GLU A 240 0.31 -0.39 11.65
CA GLU A 240 0.34 -0.25 13.10
C GLU A 240 -0.60 -1.26 13.76
N TYR A 241 -0.12 -1.85 14.86
CA TYR A 241 -0.84 -2.78 15.74
C TYR A 241 -0.72 -2.27 17.18
N ASP A 242 -1.57 -2.79 18.08
CA ASP A 242 -1.56 -2.45 19.51
C ASP A 242 -0.76 -3.47 20.37
N PHE A 243 0.15 -4.25 19.78
CA PHE A 243 1.01 -5.21 20.47
C PHE A 243 2.46 -5.12 20.05
#